data_3975899d9586680a2ea67eefe0ed8290
#
_entry.id   3975899d9586680a2ea67eefe0ed8290
#
_cell.length_a   1.000
_cell.length_b   1.000
_cell.length_c   1.000
_cell.angle_alpha   90.00
_cell.angle_beta   90.00
_cell.angle_gamma   90.00
#
_symmetry.space_group_name_H-M   'P 1'
#
loop_
_entity.id
_entity.type
_entity.pdbx_description
1 polymer ?
#
loop_
_entity_poly.entity_id
_entity_poly.type
_entity_poly.pdbx_seq_one_letter_code
_entity_poly.pdbx_strand_id
1 'polypeptide(L)'
;DGRVCSLKRDDNALTAVIEFLSAFTLFLMILTAFLSLAQLQMGSNDPNVDRIDRSAVQGLDRLTSDGGWFVPMGSEGLDYANSTSEWHLRDAVQLDDGRVQTGLVKDGILDHQRIAALHNVSEENMALGLGLDEGYTLYLSIEVIESQNSSRIGFELFSGGTERSSAPSSSNAHRQFSQEGEILQVIFEVHKGGKKNNDLHLTEIMVRPSSSGPEWIEIYNPNDFALSLRGWSLNHTSASSANNLLLKEGVISGHSTILLSGDSLSQDSGNASQVID
;
A
#
# COMPACT_ATOMS: atom_id res chain seq x y z
N ASP A 1 62.95 -9.71 -72.45
CA ASP A 1 62.56 -8.62 -71.53
C ASP A 1 61.09 -8.78 -71.11
N GLY A 2 60.89 -9.37 -70.02
CA GLY A 2 59.53 -9.58 -69.48
C GLY A 2 59.50 -9.15 -67.99
N ARG A 3 58.78 -8.18 -67.72
CA ARG A 3 58.62 -7.44 -66.46
C ARG A 3 58.21 -8.36 -65.30
N VAL A 4 59.09 -8.57 -64.37
CA VAL A 4 58.83 -9.09 -63.03
C VAL A 4 58.87 -7.88 -62.11
N CYS A 5 57.78 -7.14 -62.06
CA CYS A 5 57.67 -6.00 -61.17
C CYS A 5 56.19 -5.73 -60.78
N SER A 6 55.61 -6.49 -59.85
CA SER A 6 54.34 -6.15 -59.31
C SER A 6 53.94 -6.84 -57.97
N LEU A 7 54.51 -7.96 -57.61
CA LEU A 7 54.06 -8.80 -56.47
C LEU A 7 54.40 -8.26 -55.08
N LYS A 8 55.47 -7.43 -54.95
CA LYS A 8 55.87 -6.87 -53.65
C LYS A 8 55.00 -5.70 -53.13
N ARG A 9 54.20 -5.12 -53.99
CA ARG A 9 53.33 -3.95 -53.64
C ARG A 9 51.97 -4.38 -53.07
N ASP A 10 51.50 -5.58 -53.47
CA ASP A 10 50.22 -6.10 -53.05
C ASP A 10 50.27 -6.66 -51.62
N ASP A 11 51.39 -7.25 -51.18
CA ASP A 11 51.54 -7.79 -49.81
C ASP A 11 51.50 -6.69 -48.73
N ASN A 12 52.11 -5.54 -49.02
CA ASN A 12 52.07 -4.40 -48.10
C ASN A 12 50.64 -3.77 -48.00
N ALA A 13 49.90 -3.74 -49.11
CA ALA A 13 48.52 -3.27 -49.10
C ALA A 13 47.62 -4.23 -48.34
N LEU A 14 47.80 -5.54 -48.52
CA LEU A 14 47.03 -6.54 -47.79
C LEU A 14 47.31 -6.49 -46.24
N THR A 15 48.54 -6.33 -45.83
CA THR A 15 48.92 -6.17 -44.43
C THR A 15 48.34 -4.92 -43.83
N ALA A 16 48.36 -3.79 -44.50
CA ALA A 16 47.75 -2.54 -44.03
C ALA A 16 46.22 -2.66 -43.88
N VAL A 17 45.54 -3.41 -44.75
CA VAL A 17 44.10 -3.66 -44.64
C VAL A 17 43.79 -4.54 -43.41
N ILE A 18 44.60 -5.59 -43.19
CA ILE A 18 44.43 -6.47 -42.02
C ILE A 18 44.67 -5.69 -40.70
N GLU A 19 45.70 -4.88 -40.65
CA GLU A 19 46.00 -4.04 -39.50
C GLU A 19 44.87 -3.04 -39.23
N PHE A 20 44.35 -2.40 -40.27
CA PHE A 20 43.20 -1.50 -40.15
C PHE A 20 41.94 -2.21 -39.64
N LEU A 21 41.61 -3.39 -40.23
CA LEU A 21 40.45 -4.17 -39.80
C LEU A 21 40.56 -4.66 -38.36
N SER A 22 41.76 -5.09 -37.94
CA SER A 22 42.00 -5.52 -36.56
C SER A 22 41.89 -4.35 -35.57
N ALA A 23 42.42 -3.17 -35.89
CA ALA A 23 42.28 -1.97 -35.10
C ALA A 23 40.80 -1.49 -35.03
N PHE A 24 40.09 -1.59 -36.14
CA PHE A 24 38.67 -1.23 -36.20
C PHE A 24 37.77 -2.17 -35.37
N THR A 25 38.03 -3.50 -35.46
CA THR A 25 37.28 -4.46 -34.63
C THR A 25 37.57 -4.27 -33.15
N LEU A 26 38.81 -3.99 -32.75
CA LEU A 26 39.15 -3.65 -31.37
C LEU A 26 38.43 -2.38 -30.89
N PHE A 27 38.41 -1.35 -31.74
CA PHE A 27 37.70 -0.13 -31.44
C PHE A 27 36.19 -0.37 -31.23
N LEU A 28 35.55 -1.17 -32.09
CA LEU A 28 34.13 -1.54 -31.94
C LEU A 28 33.87 -2.34 -30.66
N MET A 29 34.77 -3.25 -30.29
CA MET A 29 34.68 -3.99 -29.02
C MET A 29 34.74 -3.06 -27.80
N ILE A 30 35.64 -2.09 -27.80
CA ILE A 30 35.79 -1.13 -26.74
C ILE A 30 34.53 -0.21 -26.68
N LEU A 31 34.05 0.22 -27.84
CA LEU A 31 32.87 1.06 -27.94
C LEU A 31 31.59 0.35 -27.44
N THR A 32 31.42 -0.92 -27.83
CA THR A 32 30.28 -1.72 -27.36
C THR A 32 30.34 -2.00 -25.85
N ALA A 33 31.52 -2.29 -25.31
CA ALA A 33 31.72 -2.44 -23.88
C ALA A 33 31.43 -1.15 -23.11
N PHE A 34 31.88 -0.01 -23.64
CA PHE A 34 31.59 1.30 -23.05
C PHE A 34 30.10 1.64 -23.06
N LEU A 35 29.41 1.38 -24.20
CA LEU A 35 27.97 1.61 -24.31
C LEU A 35 27.17 0.70 -23.36
N SER A 36 27.59 -0.57 -23.21
CA SER A 36 26.97 -1.49 -22.27
C SER A 36 27.13 -1.03 -20.82
N LEU A 37 28.31 -0.51 -20.45
CA LEU A 37 28.58 0.05 -19.14
C LEU A 37 27.77 1.33 -18.89
N ALA A 38 27.67 2.20 -19.90
CA ALA A 38 26.87 3.42 -19.83
C ALA A 38 25.38 3.10 -19.68
N GLN A 39 24.85 2.09 -20.38
CA GLN A 39 23.47 1.63 -20.23
C GLN A 39 23.18 1.08 -18.84
N LEU A 40 24.12 0.31 -18.26
CA LEU A 40 24.01 -0.18 -16.88
C LEU A 40 23.97 0.97 -15.85
N GLN A 41 24.79 1.99 -16.05
CA GLN A 41 24.78 3.18 -15.16
C GLN A 41 23.55 4.06 -15.35
N MET A 42 23.02 4.22 -16.55
CA MET A 42 21.79 4.98 -16.81
C MET A 42 20.55 4.23 -16.31
N GLY A 43 20.52 2.90 -16.38
CA GLY A 43 19.41 2.08 -15.88
C GLY A 43 19.29 2.07 -14.35
N SER A 44 20.39 2.34 -13.62
CA SER A 44 20.38 2.40 -12.15
C SER A 44 19.96 3.77 -11.59
N ASN A 45 19.82 4.79 -12.43
CA ASN A 45 19.45 6.15 -12.04
C ASN A 45 18.07 6.54 -12.61
N ASP A 46 17.07 5.65 -12.56
CA ASP A 46 15.69 6.07 -12.82
C ASP A 46 15.21 6.90 -11.62
N PRO A 47 14.95 8.20 -11.79
CA PRO A 47 14.51 9.06 -10.69
C PRO A 47 13.17 8.62 -10.10
N ASN A 48 12.38 7.81 -10.81
CA ASN A 48 11.14 7.24 -10.28
C ASN A 48 11.43 6.08 -9.31
N VAL A 49 12.41 5.22 -9.61
CA VAL A 49 12.82 4.13 -8.71
C VAL A 49 13.39 4.71 -7.42
N ASP A 50 14.32 5.67 -7.51
CA ASP A 50 14.88 6.35 -6.34
C ASP A 50 13.80 7.03 -5.46
N ARG A 51 12.73 7.52 -6.09
CA ARG A 51 11.63 8.18 -5.38
C ARG A 51 10.77 7.19 -4.61
N ILE A 52 10.43 6.04 -5.21
CA ILE A 52 9.66 4.97 -4.55
C ILE A 52 10.47 4.38 -3.39
N ASP A 53 11.76 4.08 -3.62
CA ASP A 53 12.66 3.55 -2.59
C ASP A 53 12.75 4.50 -1.38
N ARG A 54 12.91 5.78 -1.65
CA ARG A 54 12.92 6.79 -0.58
C ARG A 54 11.60 6.86 0.16
N SER A 55 10.47 6.77 -0.55
CA SER A 55 9.14 6.76 0.05
C SER A 55 8.92 5.55 0.95
N ALA A 56 9.38 4.35 0.54
CA ALA A 56 9.31 3.15 1.35
C ALA A 56 10.12 3.27 2.65
N VAL A 57 11.36 3.76 2.56
CA VAL A 57 12.22 3.95 3.74
C VAL A 57 11.66 5.02 4.67
N GLN A 58 11.21 6.16 4.14
CA GLN A 58 10.64 7.24 4.95
C GLN A 58 9.30 6.84 5.58
N GLY A 59 8.45 6.12 4.85
CA GLY A 59 7.19 5.59 5.37
C GLY A 59 7.42 4.62 6.52
N LEU A 60 8.31 3.66 6.35
CA LEU A 60 8.70 2.73 7.41
C LEU A 60 9.30 3.46 8.62
N ASP A 61 10.15 4.46 8.40
CA ASP A 61 10.74 5.22 9.49
C ASP A 61 9.68 5.97 10.29
N ARG A 62 8.72 6.65 9.65
CA ARG A 62 7.61 7.31 10.33
C ARG A 62 6.72 6.33 11.09
N LEU A 63 6.46 5.16 10.50
CA LEU A 63 5.63 4.11 11.11
C LEU A 63 6.29 3.52 12.36
N THR A 64 7.63 3.47 12.40
CA THR A 64 8.38 2.74 13.42
C THR A 64 9.30 3.60 14.28
N SER A 65 9.25 4.93 14.19
CA SER A 65 10.06 5.83 15.02
C SER A 65 9.32 6.30 16.27
N ASP A 66 8.01 6.46 16.19
CA ASP A 66 7.19 6.95 17.31
C ASP A 66 5.80 6.31 17.36
N GLY A 67 4.96 6.79 18.29
CA GLY A 67 3.59 6.31 18.46
C GLY A 67 2.57 6.92 17.53
N GLY A 68 2.96 7.86 16.67
CA GLY A 68 2.03 8.58 15.80
C GLY A 68 1.12 9.57 16.52
N TRP A 69 0.21 10.17 15.77
CA TRP A 69 -0.73 11.18 16.26
C TRP A 69 -2.00 11.24 15.40
N PHE A 70 -3.04 11.85 15.95
CA PHE A 70 -4.30 12.16 15.27
C PHE A 70 -4.69 13.60 15.50
N VAL A 71 -5.19 14.27 14.45
CA VAL A 71 -5.77 15.61 14.48
C VAL A 71 -7.18 15.55 13.91
N PRO A 72 -8.21 15.84 14.69
CA PRO A 72 -9.58 15.81 14.20
C PRO A 72 -9.85 16.95 13.21
N MET A 73 -10.89 16.82 12.39
CA MET A 73 -11.41 17.89 11.58
C MET A 73 -12.30 18.79 12.44
N GLY A 74 -12.05 20.09 12.39
CA GLY A 74 -12.88 21.12 13.00
C GLY A 74 -13.67 21.90 11.93
N SER A 75 -14.48 22.87 12.36
CA SER A 75 -15.29 23.70 11.46
C SER A 75 -14.48 24.54 10.46
N GLU A 76 -13.23 24.84 10.77
CA GLU A 76 -12.32 25.67 9.96
C GLU A 76 -11.16 24.88 9.34
N GLY A 77 -11.19 23.55 9.43
CA GLY A 77 -10.14 22.65 8.99
C GLY A 77 -9.56 21.82 10.14
N LEU A 78 -8.33 21.35 10.01
CA LEU A 78 -7.69 20.50 11.04
C LEU A 78 -7.53 21.25 12.38
N ASP A 79 -8.06 20.67 13.44
CA ASP A 79 -8.02 21.23 14.80
C ASP A 79 -6.78 20.71 15.57
N TYR A 80 -5.66 21.39 15.39
CA TYR A 80 -4.40 21.04 16.06
C TYR A 80 -4.43 21.23 17.58
N ALA A 81 -5.37 22.02 18.12
CA ALA A 81 -5.51 22.19 19.57
C ALA A 81 -6.02 20.91 20.24
N ASN A 82 -6.80 20.10 19.52
CA ASN A 82 -7.32 18.81 19.96
C ASN A 82 -6.54 17.62 19.40
N SER A 83 -5.29 17.83 18.98
CA SER A 83 -4.41 16.75 18.57
C SER A 83 -4.10 15.78 19.71
N THR A 84 -3.95 14.48 19.40
CA THR A 84 -3.63 13.46 20.40
C THR A 84 -2.63 12.45 19.84
N SER A 85 -1.75 11.93 20.70
CA SER A 85 -0.88 10.78 20.38
C SER A 85 -1.58 9.42 20.53
N GLU A 86 -2.82 9.42 21.03
CA GLU A 86 -3.60 8.20 21.28
C GLU A 86 -4.57 7.91 20.13
N TRP A 87 -4.08 7.98 18.90
CA TRP A 87 -4.87 7.72 17.70
C TRP A 87 -5.50 6.31 17.71
N HIS A 88 -4.81 5.34 18.30
CA HIS A 88 -5.22 3.94 18.39
C HIS A 88 -6.47 3.70 19.26
N LEU A 89 -6.88 4.68 20.05
CA LEU A 89 -8.12 4.63 20.84
C LEU A 89 -9.34 5.21 20.08
N ARG A 90 -9.14 5.62 18.84
CA ARG A 90 -10.21 6.18 18.00
C ARG A 90 -10.82 5.09 17.14
N ASP A 91 -12.12 5.18 16.91
CA ASP A 91 -12.82 4.33 15.96
C ASP A 91 -12.57 4.77 14.51
N ALA A 92 -12.98 3.94 13.56
CA ALA A 92 -12.74 4.17 12.13
C ALA A 92 -13.41 5.46 11.62
N VAL A 93 -14.60 5.80 12.15
CA VAL A 93 -15.33 7.02 11.76
C VAL A 93 -14.57 8.27 12.20
N GLN A 94 -14.09 8.27 13.45
CA GLN A 94 -13.29 9.38 13.97
C GLN A 94 -11.97 9.56 13.19
N LEU A 95 -11.30 8.44 12.83
CA LEU A 95 -10.05 8.49 12.09
C LEU A 95 -10.24 8.94 10.63
N ASP A 96 -11.39 8.63 10.03
CA ASP A 96 -11.74 9.10 8.68
C ASP A 96 -12.09 10.59 8.65
N ASP A 97 -12.62 11.13 9.78
CA ASP A 97 -12.93 12.54 9.95
C ASP A 97 -11.75 13.32 10.57
N GLY A 98 -10.55 13.16 10.01
CA GLY A 98 -9.37 13.83 10.49
C GLY A 98 -8.11 13.48 9.71
N ARG A 99 -6.97 13.73 10.34
CA ARG A 99 -5.67 13.33 9.80
C ARG A 99 -4.93 12.50 10.83
N VAL A 100 -4.54 11.30 10.43
CA VAL A 100 -3.78 10.38 11.28
C VAL A 100 -2.39 10.14 10.70
N GLN A 101 -1.36 10.21 11.54
CA GLN A 101 -0.07 9.59 11.28
C GLN A 101 0.01 8.36 12.15
N THR A 102 -0.06 7.20 11.52
CA THR A 102 0.09 5.93 12.23
C THR A 102 1.53 5.75 12.68
N GLY A 103 1.72 5.47 13.95
CA GLY A 103 3.00 5.10 14.54
C GLY A 103 2.79 3.91 15.46
N LEU A 104 3.66 2.93 15.40
CA LEU A 104 3.48 1.63 16.06
C LEU A 104 4.33 1.47 17.30
N VAL A 105 5.27 2.40 17.55
CA VAL A 105 6.26 2.24 18.61
C VAL A 105 5.86 3.01 19.88
N LYS A 106 5.98 2.33 21.02
CA LYS A 106 5.90 2.91 22.35
C LYS A 106 7.07 2.41 23.17
N ASP A 107 7.80 3.31 23.78
CA ASP A 107 8.97 2.98 24.62
C ASP A 107 10.03 2.10 23.92
N GLY A 108 10.16 2.26 22.60
CA GLY A 108 11.14 1.55 21.76
C GLY A 108 10.72 0.15 21.30
N ILE A 109 9.52 -0.30 21.63
CA ILE A 109 8.94 -1.59 21.19
C ILE A 109 7.66 -1.38 20.41
N LEU A 110 7.26 -2.39 19.62
CA LEU A 110 5.98 -2.38 18.90
C LEU A 110 4.83 -2.55 19.91
N ASP A 111 3.87 -1.65 19.86
CA ASP A 111 2.67 -1.65 20.70
C ASP A 111 1.56 -2.47 20.05
N HIS A 112 1.16 -3.57 20.66
CA HIS A 112 0.10 -4.45 20.16
C HIS A 112 -1.26 -3.76 20.02
N GLN A 113 -1.58 -2.78 20.88
CA GLN A 113 -2.83 -2.02 20.76
C GLN A 113 -2.83 -1.14 19.50
N ARG A 114 -1.68 -0.55 19.16
CA ARG A 114 -1.52 0.23 17.94
C ARG A 114 -1.56 -0.64 16.68
N ILE A 115 -0.97 -1.84 16.74
CA ILE A 115 -1.06 -2.80 15.64
C ILE A 115 -2.52 -3.22 15.44
N ALA A 116 -3.25 -3.57 16.49
CA ALA A 116 -4.67 -3.93 16.38
C ALA A 116 -5.54 -2.77 15.86
N ALA A 117 -5.20 -1.53 16.19
CA ALA A 117 -5.93 -0.35 15.73
C ALA A 117 -5.72 -0.01 14.25
N LEU A 118 -4.77 -0.65 13.56
CA LEU A 118 -4.58 -0.46 12.12
C LEU A 118 -5.83 -0.82 11.30
N HIS A 119 -6.64 -1.76 11.77
CA HIS A 119 -7.91 -2.12 11.13
C HIS A 119 -8.94 -0.99 11.09
N ASN A 120 -8.78 0.04 11.93
CA ASN A 120 -9.64 1.23 11.95
C ASN A 120 -9.14 2.34 11.01
N VAL A 121 -7.96 2.22 10.42
CA VAL A 121 -7.37 3.21 9.53
C VAL A 121 -7.60 2.79 8.08
N SER A 122 -8.02 3.73 7.23
CA SER A 122 -8.08 3.46 5.78
C SER A 122 -6.67 3.49 5.17
N GLU A 123 -6.46 2.69 4.10
CA GLU A 123 -5.18 2.71 3.36
C GLU A 123 -4.82 4.13 2.89
N GLU A 124 -5.83 4.92 2.49
CA GLU A 124 -5.63 6.30 2.03
C GLU A 124 -5.15 7.21 3.16
N ASN A 125 -5.80 7.14 4.34
CA ASN A 125 -5.39 7.92 5.50
C ASN A 125 -4.02 7.52 6.01
N MET A 126 -3.68 6.23 5.96
CA MET A 126 -2.35 5.76 6.28
C MET A 126 -1.31 6.30 5.30
N ALA A 127 -1.54 6.17 3.99
CA ALA A 127 -0.64 6.68 2.96
C ALA A 127 -0.40 8.19 3.12
N LEU A 128 -1.47 8.96 3.33
CA LEU A 128 -1.41 10.40 3.55
C LEU A 128 -0.63 10.76 4.83
N GLY A 129 -0.90 10.05 5.92
CA GLY A 129 -0.24 10.26 7.21
C GLY A 129 1.26 9.94 7.17
N LEU A 130 1.63 8.90 6.46
CA LEU A 130 3.03 8.53 6.23
C LEU A 130 3.72 9.42 5.17
N GLY A 131 2.96 10.31 4.51
CA GLY A 131 3.49 11.28 3.56
C GLY A 131 3.89 10.66 2.23
N LEU A 132 3.15 9.64 1.81
CA LEU A 132 3.30 9.11 0.46
C LEU A 132 2.74 10.10 -0.56
N ASP A 133 3.35 10.12 -1.73
CA ASP A 133 2.88 10.95 -2.85
C ASP A 133 1.53 10.46 -3.38
N GLU A 134 0.77 11.39 -3.94
CA GLU A 134 -0.50 11.07 -4.61
C GLU A 134 -0.29 10.02 -5.72
N GLY A 135 -1.15 9.01 -5.71
CA GLY A 135 -1.07 7.88 -6.64
C GLY A 135 -0.15 6.74 -6.19
N TYR A 136 0.48 6.84 -5.01
CA TYR A 136 1.11 5.71 -4.37
C TYR A 136 0.11 4.97 -3.49
N THR A 137 0.23 3.67 -3.49
CA THR A 137 -0.48 2.75 -2.60
C THR A 137 0.53 2.01 -1.74
N LEU A 138 0.08 1.37 -0.69
CA LEU A 138 0.97 0.68 0.24
C LEU A 138 0.50 -0.75 0.53
N TYR A 139 1.42 -1.55 0.98
CA TYR A 139 1.16 -2.82 1.67
C TYR A 139 1.99 -2.86 2.95
N LEU A 140 1.37 -3.27 4.03
CA LEU A 140 2.01 -3.41 5.34
C LEU A 140 1.81 -4.83 5.86
N SER A 141 2.88 -5.46 6.31
CA SER A 141 2.84 -6.74 7.01
C SER A 141 3.68 -6.67 8.29
N ILE A 142 3.16 -7.27 9.36
CA ILE A 142 3.84 -7.39 10.65
C ILE A 142 3.73 -8.85 11.08
N GLU A 143 4.86 -9.55 11.12
CA GLU A 143 4.91 -10.98 11.37
C GLU A 143 5.96 -11.34 12.43
N VAL A 144 5.75 -12.46 13.10
CA VAL A 144 6.71 -13.08 14.02
C VAL A 144 7.66 -13.95 13.21
N ILE A 145 8.92 -13.53 13.07
CA ILE A 145 9.92 -14.29 12.30
C ILE A 145 10.75 -15.23 13.17
N GLU A 146 10.84 -14.95 14.48
CA GLU A 146 11.55 -15.79 15.45
C GLU A 146 10.82 -15.76 16.79
N SER A 147 10.67 -16.92 17.44
CA SER A 147 10.02 -17.05 18.74
C SER A 147 10.53 -18.32 19.45
N GLN A 148 10.58 -18.28 20.78
CA GLN A 148 10.82 -19.47 21.62
C GLN A 148 9.68 -20.50 21.47
N ASN A 149 8.47 -20.03 21.14
CA ASN A 149 7.34 -20.87 20.81
C ASN A 149 7.23 -21.04 19.29
N SER A 150 7.58 -22.23 18.79
CA SER A 150 7.58 -22.53 17.35
C SER A 150 6.22 -22.34 16.66
N SER A 151 5.10 -22.42 17.39
CA SER A 151 3.77 -22.18 16.81
C SER A 151 3.50 -20.70 16.53
N ARG A 152 4.33 -19.80 17.03
CA ARG A 152 4.24 -18.36 16.79
C ARG A 152 5.02 -17.91 15.58
N ILE A 153 5.99 -18.71 15.11
CA ILE A 153 6.79 -18.37 13.93
C ILE A 153 5.90 -18.36 12.68
N GLY A 154 5.93 -17.28 11.92
CA GLY A 154 5.05 -17.05 10.77
C GLY A 154 3.64 -16.57 11.14
N PHE A 155 3.41 -16.22 12.43
CA PHE A 155 2.13 -15.63 12.83
C PHE A 155 2.07 -14.16 12.39
N GLU A 156 1.10 -13.82 11.56
CA GLU A 156 0.82 -12.46 11.14
C GLU A 156 0.02 -11.73 12.23
N LEU A 157 0.58 -10.61 12.71
CA LEU A 157 -0.11 -9.69 13.61
C LEU A 157 -0.99 -8.70 12.84
N PHE A 158 -0.57 -8.37 11.63
CA PHE A 158 -1.30 -7.55 10.69
C PHE A 158 -0.75 -7.78 9.28
N SER A 159 -1.61 -7.85 8.27
CA SER A 159 -1.20 -7.73 6.87
C SER A 159 -2.31 -7.10 6.05
N GLY A 160 -2.01 -6.10 5.24
CA GLY A 160 -3.05 -5.43 4.46
C GLY A 160 -2.54 -4.38 3.49
N GLY A 161 -3.41 -3.99 2.58
CA GLY A 161 -3.16 -2.98 1.56
C GLY A 161 -3.22 -3.49 0.13
N THR A 162 -2.66 -2.71 -0.78
CA THR A 162 -2.67 -2.99 -2.22
C THR A 162 -1.77 -4.16 -2.56
N GLU A 163 -2.26 -5.11 -3.36
CA GLU A 163 -1.50 -6.26 -3.81
C GLU A 163 -0.30 -5.87 -4.68
N ARG A 164 0.88 -6.31 -4.29
CA ARG A 164 2.14 -6.12 -5.03
C ARG A 164 2.08 -6.63 -6.46
N SER A 165 1.41 -7.77 -6.68
CA SER A 165 1.30 -8.42 -7.99
C SER A 165 0.58 -7.55 -9.03
N SER A 166 -0.24 -6.59 -8.59
CA SER A 166 -1.01 -5.69 -9.45
C SER A 166 -0.27 -4.40 -9.81
N ALA A 167 0.87 -4.10 -9.17
CA ALA A 167 1.60 -2.85 -9.35
C ALA A 167 2.72 -2.97 -10.38
N PRO A 168 2.88 -1.98 -11.29
CA PRO A 168 3.94 -1.97 -12.29
C PRO A 168 5.33 -1.72 -11.68
N SER A 169 5.41 -1.06 -10.54
CA SER A 169 6.65 -0.87 -9.79
C SER A 169 6.37 -0.81 -8.29
N SER A 170 7.26 -1.40 -7.51
CA SER A 170 7.17 -1.44 -6.05
C SER A 170 8.56 -1.35 -5.43
N SER A 171 8.61 -0.82 -4.22
CA SER A 171 9.78 -0.87 -3.35
C SER A 171 9.35 -1.29 -1.95
N ASN A 172 10.22 -2.01 -1.25
CA ASN A 172 9.99 -2.41 0.13
C ASN A 172 11.10 -1.95 1.05
N ALA A 173 10.72 -1.70 2.30
CA ALA A 173 11.64 -1.50 3.40
C ALA A 173 11.18 -2.38 4.56
N HIS A 174 12.11 -2.88 5.37
CA HIS A 174 11.78 -3.72 6.52
C HIS A 174 12.59 -3.31 7.74
N ARG A 175 12.00 -3.57 8.93
CA ARG A 175 12.63 -3.34 10.23
C ARG A 175 12.26 -4.47 11.18
N GLN A 176 13.22 -4.88 12.01
CA GLN A 176 13.03 -5.92 13.01
C GLN A 176 13.03 -5.31 14.41
N PHE A 177 12.17 -5.86 15.26
CA PHE A 177 12.04 -5.51 16.67
C PHE A 177 12.17 -6.77 17.52
N SER A 178 13.03 -6.71 18.54
CA SER A 178 13.16 -7.78 19.51
C SER A 178 12.41 -7.39 20.78
N GLN A 179 11.34 -8.12 21.10
CA GLN A 179 10.51 -7.89 22.27
C GLN A 179 9.90 -9.19 22.80
N GLU A 180 9.79 -9.33 24.13
CA GLU A 180 9.11 -10.46 24.79
C GLU A 180 9.59 -11.86 24.37
N GLY A 181 10.87 -11.98 23.93
CA GLY A 181 11.44 -13.23 23.44
C GLY A 181 11.05 -13.62 22.03
N GLU A 182 10.46 -12.70 21.28
CA GLU A 182 10.14 -12.80 19.85
C GLU A 182 10.91 -11.76 19.04
N ILE A 183 11.14 -12.06 17.76
CA ILE A 183 11.58 -11.09 16.77
C ILE A 183 10.41 -10.86 15.82
N LEU A 184 9.93 -9.63 15.80
CA LEU A 184 8.88 -9.16 14.90
C LEU A 184 9.51 -8.47 13.70
N GLN A 185 9.03 -8.74 12.51
CA GLN A 185 9.41 -8.05 11.29
C GLN A 185 8.26 -7.19 10.79
N VAL A 186 8.55 -5.91 10.57
CA VAL A 186 7.66 -4.97 9.88
C VAL A 186 8.14 -4.85 8.46
N ILE A 187 7.30 -5.18 7.49
CA ILE A 187 7.54 -5.03 6.07
C ILE A 187 6.60 -3.94 5.56
N PHE A 188 7.15 -2.89 4.99
CA PHE A 188 6.41 -1.79 4.41
C PHE A 188 6.75 -1.67 2.93
N GLU A 189 5.75 -1.87 2.08
CA GLU A 189 5.90 -1.77 0.63
C GLU A 189 5.15 -0.54 0.12
N VAL A 190 5.76 0.15 -0.83
CA VAL A 190 5.15 1.27 -1.56
C VAL A 190 5.03 0.87 -3.02
N HIS A 191 3.86 1.07 -3.59
CA HIS A 191 3.55 0.72 -4.97
C HIS A 191 3.18 1.98 -5.75
N LYS A 192 3.58 2.03 -7.02
CA LYS A 192 3.10 3.04 -7.97
C LYS A 192 1.93 2.46 -8.76
N GLY A 193 0.73 2.92 -8.43
CA GLY A 193 -0.49 2.30 -8.92
C GLY A 193 -0.72 0.94 -8.25
N GLY A 194 -1.52 0.10 -8.85
CA GLY A 194 -1.90 -1.20 -8.32
C GLY A 194 -3.41 -1.26 -8.07
N LYS A 195 -3.91 -2.48 -7.90
CA LYS A 195 -5.32 -2.70 -7.62
C LYS A 195 -5.54 -2.65 -6.12
N LYS A 196 -6.26 -1.62 -5.65
CA LYS A 196 -6.74 -1.58 -4.27
C LYS A 196 -7.76 -2.69 -4.06
N ASN A 197 -7.69 -3.35 -2.92
CA ASN A 197 -8.71 -4.28 -2.53
C ASN A 197 -9.84 -3.50 -1.84
N ASN A 198 -10.92 -3.26 -2.58
CA ASN A 198 -12.10 -2.53 -2.12
C ASN A 198 -13.34 -3.42 -2.17
N ASP A 199 -13.18 -4.74 -2.16
CA ASP A 199 -14.31 -5.65 -2.20
C ASP A 199 -15.08 -5.56 -0.87
N LEU A 200 -16.41 -5.43 -0.97
CA LEU A 200 -17.33 -5.48 0.14
C LEU A 200 -18.34 -6.61 -0.10
N HIS A 201 -18.67 -7.34 0.95
CA HIS A 201 -19.61 -8.45 0.85
C HIS A 201 -20.96 -8.06 1.46
N LEU A 202 -22.01 -8.20 0.66
CA LEU A 202 -23.37 -8.15 1.16
C LEU A 202 -23.65 -9.49 1.87
N THR A 203 -23.82 -9.46 3.19
CA THR A 203 -23.95 -10.67 4.01
C THR A 203 -25.39 -10.99 4.33
N GLU A 204 -26.21 -9.99 4.57
CA GLU A 204 -27.64 -10.20 4.89
C GLU A 204 -28.52 -9.07 4.38
N ILE A 205 -29.77 -9.40 4.04
CA ILE A 205 -30.80 -8.44 3.64
C ILE A 205 -32.11 -8.76 4.36
N MET A 206 -32.64 -7.81 5.12
CA MET A 206 -33.95 -7.90 5.73
C MET A 206 -34.98 -7.06 4.94
N VAL A 207 -35.78 -7.71 4.11
CA VAL A 207 -36.74 -7.02 3.22
C VAL A 207 -38.14 -6.88 3.86
N ARG A 208 -38.50 -7.75 4.81
CA ARG A 208 -39.82 -7.72 5.47
C ARG A 208 -39.67 -8.20 6.90
N PRO A 209 -39.34 -7.30 7.84
CA PRO A 209 -39.32 -7.66 9.25
C PRO A 209 -40.72 -8.07 9.74
N SER A 210 -40.80 -9.05 10.61
CA SER A 210 -42.08 -9.64 11.11
C SER A 210 -42.90 -8.69 11.99
N SER A 211 -42.31 -7.63 12.46
CA SER A 211 -42.94 -6.50 13.16
C SER A 211 -42.55 -5.23 12.42
N SER A 212 -43.30 -4.18 12.50
CA SER A 212 -43.11 -2.89 11.82
C SER A 212 -41.70 -2.26 11.93
N GLY A 213 -40.65 -3.09 12.00
CA GLY A 213 -39.26 -2.69 11.99
C GLY A 213 -38.80 -2.25 10.60
N PRO A 214 -37.71 -1.51 10.52
CA PRO A 214 -37.14 -1.05 9.27
C PRO A 214 -36.55 -2.20 8.44
N GLU A 215 -36.49 -2.03 7.14
CA GLU A 215 -35.68 -2.85 6.25
C GLU A 215 -34.21 -2.48 6.45
N TRP A 216 -33.30 -3.46 6.34
CA TRP A 216 -31.90 -3.21 6.50
C TRP A 216 -31.03 -4.16 5.66
N ILE A 217 -29.80 -3.76 5.45
CA ILE A 217 -28.77 -4.49 4.71
C ILE A 217 -27.52 -4.54 5.56
N GLU A 218 -26.92 -5.73 5.70
CA GLU A 218 -25.63 -5.90 6.34
C GLU A 218 -24.53 -6.00 5.28
N ILE A 219 -23.47 -5.24 5.46
CA ILE A 219 -22.28 -5.23 4.60
C ILE A 219 -21.06 -5.57 5.46
N TYR A 220 -20.26 -6.52 4.99
CA TYR A 220 -19.01 -6.98 5.60
C TYR A 220 -17.82 -6.46 4.79
N ASN A 221 -16.82 -5.92 5.50
CA ASN A 221 -15.53 -5.56 4.94
C ASN A 221 -14.53 -6.71 5.16
N PRO A 222 -14.16 -7.49 4.14
CA PRO A 222 -13.17 -8.56 4.26
C PRO A 222 -11.72 -8.05 4.24
N ASN A 223 -11.51 -6.76 4.01
CA ASN A 223 -10.18 -6.19 3.91
C ASN A 223 -9.59 -5.90 5.30
N ASP A 224 -8.28 -5.81 5.36
CA ASP A 224 -7.56 -5.54 6.61
C ASP A 224 -7.67 -4.09 7.06
N PHE A 225 -7.79 -3.16 6.11
CA PHE A 225 -7.99 -1.73 6.37
C PHE A 225 -9.45 -1.34 6.38
N ALA A 226 -9.76 -0.25 7.07
CA ALA A 226 -11.07 0.37 7.00
C ALA A 226 -11.39 0.87 5.58
N LEU A 227 -12.66 0.77 5.19
CA LEU A 227 -13.17 1.32 3.92
C LEU A 227 -14.22 2.38 4.18
N SER A 228 -14.05 3.55 3.57
CA SER A 228 -15.07 4.59 3.54
C SER A 228 -16.15 4.23 2.52
N LEU A 229 -17.41 4.32 2.93
CA LEU A 229 -18.55 4.10 2.05
C LEU A 229 -18.93 5.35 1.25
N ARG A 230 -18.29 6.48 1.50
CA ARG A 230 -18.58 7.74 0.80
C ARG A 230 -18.40 7.58 -0.71
N GLY A 231 -19.47 7.86 -1.45
CA GLY A 231 -19.51 7.74 -2.90
C GLY A 231 -19.88 6.33 -3.42
N TRP A 232 -20.06 5.36 -2.53
CA TRP A 232 -20.63 4.07 -2.90
C TRP A 232 -22.11 4.19 -3.21
N SER A 233 -22.64 3.30 -4.04
CA SER A 233 -24.05 3.27 -4.37
C SER A 233 -24.64 1.87 -4.25
N LEU A 234 -25.82 1.81 -3.64
CA LEU A 234 -26.67 0.62 -3.64
C LEU A 234 -27.68 0.73 -4.77
N ASN A 235 -27.60 -0.17 -5.73
CA ASN A 235 -28.51 -0.21 -6.86
C ASN A 235 -29.53 -1.31 -6.66
N HIS A 236 -30.79 -0.95 -6.64
CA HIS A 236 -31.91 -1.89 -6.68
C HIS A 236 -32.61 -1.78 -8.04
N THR A 237 -32.62 -2.86 -8.79
CA THR A 237 -33.34 -2.95 -10.06
C THR A 237 -34.58 -3.81 -9.87
N SER A 238 -35.76 -3.23 -9.98
CA SER A 238 -37.03 -3.96 -10.13
C SER A 238 -37.56 -3.84 -11.55
N ALA A 239 -38.50 -4.69 -11.93
CA ALA A 239 -39.12 -4.63 -13.27
C ALA A 239 -39.79 -3.27 -13.59
N SER A 240 -40.06 -2.45 -12.60
CA SER A 240 -40.77 -1.17 -12.73
C SER A 240 -40.00 0.07 -12.32
N SER A 241 -38.87 -0.07 -11.62
CA SER A 241 -38.07 1.08 -11.17
C SER A 241 -36.62 0.68 -10.88
N ALA A 242 -35.69 1.56 -11.21
CA ALA A 242 -34.31 1.50 -10.77
C ALA A 242 -34.09 2.60 -9.73
N ASN A 243 -33.80 2.23 -8.49
CA ASN A 243 -33.43 3.16 -7.44
C ASN A 243 -31.94 3.03 -7.17
N ASN A 244 -31.27 4.17 -7.10
CA ASN A 244 -29.88 4.28 -6.75
C ASN A 244 -29.74 5.08 -5.44
N LEU A 245 -29.32 4.43 -4.37
CA LEU A 245 -28.99 5.06 -3.10
C LEU A 245 -27.50 5.34 -3.06
N LEU A 246 -27.14 6.63 -3.08
CA LEU A 246 -25.77 7.08 -2.90
C LEU A 246 -25.45 7.22 -1.41
N LEU A 247 -24.46 6.50 -0.93
CA LEU A 247 -23.97 6.61 0.45
C LEU A 247 -23.08 7.86 0.58
N LYS A 248 -23.42 8.73 1.50
CA LYS A 248 -22.73 10.02 1.72
C LYS A 248 -21.69 9.94 2.83
N GLU A 249 -21.83 8.98 3.70
CA GLU A 249 -20.99 8.76 4.89
C GLU A 249 -20.94 7.28 5.25
N GLY A 250 -20.19 6.94 6.25
CA GLY A 250 -20.01 5.60 6.79
C GLY A 250 -18.60 5.07 6.51
N VAL A 251 -18.08 4.37 7.50
CA VAL A 251 -16.77 3.70 7.44
C VAL A 251 -16.92 2.33 8.06
N ILE A 252 -16.39 1.31 7.39
CA ILE A 252 -16.38 -0.05 7.91
C ILE A 252 -14.93 -0.40 8.25
N SER A 253 -14.65 -0.68 9.53
CA SER A 253 -13.34 -1.19 9.97
C SER A 253 -12.97 -2.48 9.26
N GLY A 254 -11.69 -2.79 9.19
CA GLY A 254 -11.23 -4.07 8.67
C GLY A 254 -11.89 -5.25 9.42
N HIS A 255 -12.29 -6.26 8.68
CA HIS A 255 -12.94 -7.48 9.18
C HIS A 255 -14.19 -7.24 10.05
N SER A 256 -14.94 -6.17 9.75
CA SER A 256 -16.13 -5.76 10.48
C SER A 256 -17.35 -5.67 9.58
N THR A 257 -18.53 -5.60 10.20
CA THR A 257 -19.82 -5.40 9.54
C THR A 257 -20.44 -4.05 9.88
N ILE A 258 -21.29 -3.57 8.97
CA ILE A 258 -22.13 -2.38 9.18
C ILE A 258 -23.55 -2.69 8.75
N LEU A 259 -24.53 -2.16 9.46
CA LEU A 259 -25.95 -2.19 9.04
C LEU A 259 -26.32 -0.87 8.41
N LEU A 260 -26.90 -0.92 7.22
CA LEU A 260 -27.58 0.20 6.56
C LEU A 260 -29.08 0.02 6.73
N SER A 261 -29.74 0.98 7.34
CA SER A 261 -31.17 0.96 7.62
C SER A 261 -31.84 2.27 7.23
N GLY A 262 -33.12 2.22 6.88
CA GLY A 262 -33.94 3.40 6.62
C GLY A 262 -34.48 4.10 7.87
N ASP A 263 -34.30 3.49 9.04
CA ASP A 263 -34.69 4.02 10.35
C ASP A 263 -33.66 3.60 11.40
N SER A 264 -33.55 4.35 12.52
CA SER A 264 -32.64 4.01 13.60
C SER A 264 -32.96 2.68 14.24
N LEU A 265 -32.07 1.70 14.06
CA LEU A 265 -32.15 0.37 14.67
C LEU A 265 -31.59 0.43 16.12
N SER A 266 -32.33 1.05 17.03
CA SER A 266 -31.79 1.30 18.39
C SER A 266 -31.61 0.05 19.25
N GLN A 267 -32.05 -1.15 18.84
CA GLN A 267 -32.09 -2.31 19.72
C GLN A 267 -31.57 -3.65 19.19
N ASP A 268 -31.41 -3.85 17.88
CA ASP A 268 -31.09 -5.16 17.32
C ASP A 268 -29.94 -5.16 16.29
N SER A 269 -28.96 -4.28 16.45
CA SER A 269 -27.79 -4.24 15.55
C SER A 269 -26.89 -5.51 15.66
N GLY A 270 -27.20 -6.44 16.57
CA GLY A 270 -26.50 -7.69 16.69
C GLY A 270 -24.99 -7.52 16.85
N ASN A 271 -24.23 -8.12 15.93
CA ASN A 271 -22.76 -7.99 15.85
C ASN A 271 -22.29 -6.88 14.93
N ALA A 272 -23.16 -5.98 14.48
CA ALA A 272 -22.77 -4.87 13.62
C ALA A 272 -21.86 -3.90 14.35
N SER A 273 -20.78 -3.50 13.71
CA SER A 273 -19.83 -2.54 14.26
C SER A 273 -20.33 -1.11 14.21
N GLN A 274 -21.25 -0.82 13.30
CA GLN A 274 -21.84 0.51 13.10
C GLN A 274 -23.23 0.40 12.47
N VAL A 275 -24.13 1.34 12.81
CA VAL A 275 -25.43 1.53 12.16
C VAL A 275 -25.44 2.90 11.50
N ILE A 276 -25.84 2.95 10.24
CA ILE A 276 -26.00 4.19 9.47
C ILE A 276 -27.49 4.34 9.14
N ASP A 277 -28.07 5.49 9.47
CA ASP A 277 -29.47 5.86 9.19
C ASP A 277 -29.60 6.48 7.78
#